data_385f63ef8b3cac2ca9cc581387d0274a
#
_entry.id   385f63ef8b3cac2ca9cc581387d0274a
#
_cell.length_a   1.000
_cell.length_b   1.000
_cell.length_c   1.000
_cell.angle_alpha   90.00
_cell.angle_beta   90.00
_cell.angle_gamma   90.00
#
_symmetry.space_group_name_H-M   'P 1'
#
loop_
_entity.id
_entity.type
_entity.pdbx_description
1 polymer ?
#
loop_
_entity_poly.entity_id
_entity_poly.type
_entity_poly.pdbx_seq_one_letter_code
_entity_poly.pdbx_strand_id
1 'polypeptide(L)'
;MTMMDIKSIYDKVKPTFDSMKGEEHIEVELRLGKHNGALFDTNLGKETWERVLTGLKKYQGWESVNSSVADVYYNDANNIRITADEESGEQTMVQKINVIKEDFKCNPIDVRFSVSREIPTFGEYEMDRKRNKTRHSFVRKNMSIDMTISSGDSVDMDSEEECSYQIELEIVNPQEVKNDDEFYNIIHKISDLVKIF
;
A
#
# COMPACT_ATOMS: atom_id res chain seq x y z
N MET A 1 13.73 20.79 -11.28
CA MET A 1 12.56 20.03 -10.82
C MET A 1 12.67 18.63 -11.40
N THR A 2 13.04 17.64 -10.59
CA THR A 2 13.27 16.26 -11.09
C THR A 2 11.92 15.58 -11.25
N MET A 3 11.50 15.33 -12.50
CA MET A 3 10.37 14.45 -12.77
C MET A 3 10.65 13.05 -12.17
N MET A 4 9.59 12.38 -11.74
CA MET A 4 9.69 11.01 -11.26
C MET A 4 10.29 10.13 -12.35
N ASP A 5 11.49 9.60 -12.11
CA ASP A 5 12.17 8.71 -13.04
C ASP A 5 11.72 7.27 -12.81
N ILE A 6 10.66 6.89 -13.53
CA ILE A 6 10.07 5.56 -13.45
C ILE A 6 11.07 4.47 -13.85
N LYS A 7 11.92 4.76 -14.84
CA LYS A 7 12.91 3.78 -15.28
C LYS A 7 13.93 3.48 -14.18
N SER A 8 14.41 4.49 -13.47
CA SER A 8 15.32 4.30 -12.33
C SER A 8 14.67 3.49 -11.20
N ILE A 9 13.40 3.76 -10.90
CA ILE A 9 12.64 2.98 -9.91
C ILE A 9 12.57 1.52 -10.38
N TYR A 10 12.13 1.29 -11.60
CA TYR A 10 12.00 -0.04 -12.19
C TYR A 10 13.33 -0.81 -12.16
N ASP A 11 14.41 -0.22 -12.66
CA ASP A 11 15.72 -0.86 -12.72
C ASP A 11 16.23 -1.25 -11.31
N LYS A 12 15.91 -0.45 -10.30
CA LYS A 12 16.32 -0.71 -8.91
C LYS A 12 15.52 -1.84 -8.26
N VAL A 13 14.21 -1.89 -8.47
CA VAL A 13 13.32 -2.84 -7.79
C VAL A 13 13.15 -4.17 -8.52
N LYS A 14 13.39 -4.19 -9.83
CA LYS A 14 13.21 -5.39 -10.67
C LYS A 14 13.96 -6.63 -10.17
N PRO A 15 15.25 -6.57 -9.80
CA PRO A 15 15.96 -7.77 -9.32
C PRO A 15 15.32 -8.38 -8.08
N THR A 16 14.89 -7.57 -7.14
CA THR A 16 14.19 -8.02 -5.94
C THR A 16 12.84 -8.62 -6.28
N PHE A 17 12.06 -7.94 -7.11
CA PHE A 17 10.77 -8.44 -7.56
C PHE A 17 10.90 -9.79 -8.25
N ASP A 18 11.82 -9.94 -9.20
CA ASP A 18 12.05 -11.18 -9.92
C ASP A 18 12.44 -12.34 -9.00
N SER A 19 13.20 -12.06 -7.95
CA SER A 19 13.63 -13.07 -6.99
C SER A 19 12.50 -13.55 -6.06
N MET A 20 11.46 -12.74 -5.86
CA MET A 20 10.44 -12.98 -4.83
C MET A 20 9.03 -13.23 -5.39
N LYS A 21 8.74 -12.81 -6.61
CA LYS A 21 7.39 -12.85 -7.19
C LYS A 21 6.74 -14.25 -7.23
N GLY A 22 7.53 -15.31 -7.22
CA GLY A 22 7.05 -16.69 -7.21
C GLY A 22 6.80 -17.28 -5.83
N GLU A 23 7.15 -16.56 -4.77
CA GLU A 23 6.94 -17.05 -3.41
C GLU A 23 5.47 -16.90 -2.97
N GLU A 24 5.01 -17.79 -2.10
CA GLU A 24 3.68 -17.71 -1.51
C GLU A 24 3.59 -16.57 -0.49
N HIS A 25 2.39 -16.02 -0.34
CA HIS A 25 2.06 -15.00 0.65
C HIS A 25 2.87 -13.70 0.50
N ILE A 26 3.39 -13.43 -0.68
CA ILE A 26 4.11 -12.18 -0.98
C ILE A 26 3.11 -11.07 -1.30
N GLU A 27 3.29 -9.95 -0.62
CA GLU A 27 2.64 -8.67 -0.92
C GLU A 27 3.70 -7.72 -1.49
N VAL A 28 3.42 -7.16 -2.65
CA VAL A 28 4.27 -6.16 -3.31
C VAL A 28 3.47 -4.88 -3.47
N GLU A 29 3.95 -3.82 -2.85
CA GLU A 29 3.27 -2.52 -2.86
C GLU A 29 4.21 -1.35 -3.11
N LEU A 30 3.66 -0.30 -3.69
CA LEU A 30 4.28 1.00 -3.81
C LEU A 30 3.44 2.00 -3.02
N ARG A 31 4.05 2.60 -2.03
CA ARG A 31 3.37 3.54 -1.14
C ARG A 31 3.83 4.96 -1.44
N LEU A 32 2.88 5.89 -1.52
CA LEU A 32 3.17 7.30 -1.70
C LEU A 32 3.32 7.98 -0.34
N GLY A 33 4.25 8.91 -0.24
CA GLY A 33 4.51 9.62 1.01
C GLY A 33 5.58 10.67 0.89
N LYS A 34 6.09 11.09 2.03
CA LYS A 34 7.18 12.07 2.12
C LYS A 34 8.22 11.64 3.14
N HIS A 35 9.47 11.76 2.78
CA HIS A 35 10.55 11.65 3.74
C HIS A 35 10.55 12.86 4.67
N ASN A 36 10.54 12.57 5.97
CA ASN A 36 10.67 13.55 7.04
C ASN A 36 11.77 13.09 7.98
N GLY A 37 13.00 13.52 7.73
CA GLY A 37 14.18 13.01 8.42
C GLY A 37 14.41 11.53 8.12
N ALA A 38 14.40 10.68 9.15
CA ALA A 38 14.58 9.23 9.02
C ALA A 38 13.25 8.48 8.76
N LEU A 39 12.12 9.19 8.82
CA LEU A 39 10.78 8.60 8.71
C LEU A 39 10.20 8.84 7.31
N PHE A 40 9.42 7.86 6.87
CA PHE A 40 8.61 7.98 5.66
C PHE A 40 7.16 8.24 6.08
N ASP A 41 6.70 9.48 5.92
CA ASP A 41 5.35 9.88 6.28
C ASP A 41 4.37 9.50 5.17
N THR A 42 3.45 8.60 5.48
CA THR A 42 2.43 8.10 4.54
C THR A 42 1.16 8.96 4.53
N ASN A 43 1.03 9.92 5.42
CA ASN A 43 -0.13 10.81 5.44
C ASN A 43 0.03 11.90 4.38
N LEU A 44 -0.77 11.81 3.32
CA LEU A 44 -0.76 12.77 2.22
C LEU A 44 -1.63 14.00 2.48
N GLY A 45 -2.40 13.98 3.57
CA GLY A 45 -3.39 15.00 3.88
C GLY A 45 -4.71 14.80 3.13
N LYS A 46 -5.77 15.33 3.73
CA LYS A 46 -7.14 15.16 3.25
C LYS A 46 -7.35 15.74 1.86
N GLU A 47 -6.88 16.96 1.62
CA GLU A 47 -7.10 17.66 0.36
C GLU A 47 -6.51 16.93 -0.86
N THR A 48 -5.25 16.52 -0.76
CA THR A 48 -4.58 15.76 -1.82
C THR A 48 -5.26 14.41 -2.04
N TRP A 49 -5.59 13.73 -0.96
CA TRP A 49 -6.24 12.43 -1.01
C TRP A 49 -7.62 12.50 -1.70
N GLU A 50 -8.45 13.49 -1.35
CA GLU A 50 -9.76 13.69 -1.96
C GLU A 50 -9.65 14.06 -3.46
N ARG A 51 -8.64 14.84 -3.82
CA ARG A 51 -8.37 15.19 -5.22
C ARG A 51 -8.04 13.95 -6.04
N VAL A 52 -7.18 13.08 -5.54
CA VAL A 52 -6.82 11.81 -6.20
C VAL A 52 -8.03 10.89 -6.29
N LEU A 53 -8.80 10.74 -5.22
CA LEU A 53 -10.01 9.93 -5.21
C LEU A 53 -11.00 10.39 -6.30
N THR A 54 -11.22 11.68 -6.41
CA THR A 54 -12.09 12.28 -7.44
C THR A 54 -11.57 11.96 -8.85
N GLY A 55 -10.27 12.05 -9.07
CA GLY A 55 -9.64 11.70 -10.34
C GLY A 55 -9.81 10.24 -10.70
N LEU A 56 -9.60 9.34 -9.75
CA LEU A 56 -9.79 7.90 -9.96
C LEU A 56 -11.24 7.54 -10.28
N LYS A 57 -12.20 8.17 -9.61
CA LYS A 57 -13.64 7.96 -9.87
C LYS A 57 -14.11 8.40 -11.25
N LYS A 58 -13.42 9.34 -11.89
CA LYS A 58 -13.73 9.79 -13.25
C LYS A 58 -13.36 8.77 -14.32
N TYR A 59 -12.38 7.94 -14.06
CA TYR A 59 -11.95 6.92 -15.02
C TYR A 59 -12.94 5.77 -15.07
N GLN A 60 -13.40 5.41 -16.27
CA GLN A 60 -14.42 4.41 -16.50
C GLN A 60 -13.90 2.99 -16.78
N GLY A 61 -12.58 2.84 -16.85
CA GLY A 61 -11.93 1.59 -17.23
C GLY A 61 -11.58 0.64 -16.08
N TRP A 62 -12.00 0.91 -14.85
CA TRP A 62 -11.75 0.01 -13.73
C TRP A 62 -12.52 -1.30 -13.89
N GLU A 63 -11.85 -2.43 -13.67
CA GLU A 63 -12.48 -3.75 -13.67
C GLU A 63 -13.36 -3.94 -12.45
N SER A 64 -12.93 -3.41 -11.31
CA SER A 64 -13.75 -3.34 -10.10
C SER A 64 -13.39 -2.10 -9.27
N VAL A 65 -14.39 -1.59 -8.54
CA VAL A 65 -14.23 -0.56 -7.52
C VAL A 65 -14.93 -1.05 -6.27
N ASN A 66 -14.18 -1.24 -5.20
CA ASN A 66 -14.68 -1.79 -3.94
C ASN A 66 -14.42 -0.81 -2.81
N SER A 67 -15.34 -0.77 -1.85
CA SER A 67 -15.17 -0.01 -0.61
C SER A 67 -15.38 -0.92 0.58
N SER A 68 -14.56 -0.75 1.61
CA SER A 68 -14.67 -1.51 2.84
C SER A 68 -14.36 -0.63 4.05
N VAL A 69 -14.93 -1.00 5.18
CA VAL A 69 -14.58 -0.44 6.49
C VAL A 69 -14.23 -1.60 7.41
N ALA A 70 -13.09 -1.51 8.05
CA ALA A 70 -12.61 -2.56 8.94
C ALA A 70 -11.94 -1.98 10.17
N ASP A 71 -12.08 -2.70 11.29
CA ASP A 71 -11.24 -2.52 12.45
C ASP A 71 -10.01 -3.42 12.34
N VAL A 72 -8.84 -2.84 12.52
CA VAL A 72 -7.57 -3.56 12.46
C VAL A 72 -6.90 -3.50 13.82
N TYR A 73 -6.63 -4.67 14.37
CA TYR A 73 -5.97 -4.85 15.66
C TYR A 73 -4.53 -5.31 15.43
N TYR A 74 -3.61 -4.77 16.21
CA TYR A 74 -2.18 -5.04 16.05
C TYR A 74 -1.57 -5.60 17.32
N ASN A 75 -0.77 -6.65 17.17
CA ASN A 75 0.25 -7.03 18.12
C ASN A 75 1.61 -6.74 17.47
N ASP A 76 2.23 -5.63 17.85
CA ASP A 76 3.44 -5.15 17.19
C ASP A 76 4.67 -6.01 17.48
N ALA A 77 4.74 -6.61 18.68
CA ALA A 77 5.87 -7.47 19.06
C ALA A 77 6.01 -8.71 18.18
N ASN A 78 4.90 -9.28 17.73
CA ASN A 78 4.86 -10.50 16.92
C ASN A 78 4.46 -10.23 15.46
N ASN A 79 4.29 -8.97 15.07
CA ASN A 79 3.81 -8.57 13.73
C ASN A 79 2.46 -9.19 13.35
N ILE A 80 1.59 -9.41 14.34
CA ILE A 80 0.26 -9.97 14.14
C ILE A 80 -0.73 -8.85 13.87
N ARG A 81 -1.62 -9.13 12.92
CA ARG A 81 -2.67 -8.21 12.53
C ARG A 81 -3.98 -8.98 12.38
N ILE A 82 -5.03 -8.51 13.07
CA ILE A 82 -6.40 -9.01 12.90
C ILE A 82 -7.21 -7.93 12.20
N THR A 83 -7.83 -8.27 11.09
CA THR A 83 -8.73 -7.38 10.36
C THR A 83 -10.15 -7.91 10.52
N ALA A 84 -11.04 -7.07 11.07
CA ALA A 84 -12.45 -7.37 11.24
C ALA A 84 -13.27 -6.47 10.31
N ASP A 85 -13.86 -7.06 9.28
CA ASP A 85 -14.73 -6.34 8.34
C ASP A 85 -16.04 -5.94 9.01
N GLU A 86 -16.40 -4.65 8.95
CA GLU A 86 -17.61 -4.16 9.63
C GLU A 86 -18.90 -4.63 8.98
N GLU A 87 -18.91 -4.83 7.67
CA GLU A 87 -20.11 -5.23 6.95
C GLU A 87 -20.39 -6.73 7.07
N SER A 88 -19.38 -7.56 6.82
CA SER A 88 -19.53 -9.01 6.85
C SER A 88 -19.35 -9.64 8.23
N GLY A 89 -18.64 -8.95 9.13
CA GLY A 89 -18.18 -9.50 10.40
C GLY A 89 -17.06 -10.52 10.27
N GLU A 90 -16.53 -10.74 9.08
CA GLU A 90 -15.43 -11.66 8.83
C GLU A 90 -14.13 -11.14 9.46
N GLN A 91 -13.40 -12.06 10.09
CA GLN A 91 -12.11 -11.76 10.69
C GLN A 91 -11.02 -12.58 10.02
N THR A 92 -9.91 -11.92 9.72
CA THR A 92 -8.69 -12.55 9.22
C THR A 92 -7.52 -12.23 10.13
N MET A 93 -6.66 -13.20 10.38
CA MET A 93 -5.44 -13.01 11.16
C MET A 93 -4.24 -13.36 10.29
N VAL A 94 -3.29 -12.44 10.22
CA VAL A 94 -2.05 -12.63 9.48
C VAL A 94 -0.85 -12.19 10.30
N GLN A 95 0.30 -12.82 10.02
CA GLN A 95 1.60 -12.28 10.43
C GLN A 95 2.21 -11.56 9.24
N LYS A 96 2.43 -10.27 9.38
CA LYS A 96 3.02 -9.45 8.33
C LYS A 96 4.49 -9.16 8.66
N ILE A 97 5.37 -9.76 7.87
CA ILE A 97 6.83 -9.61 8.01
C ILE A 97 7.33 -8.79 6.82
N ASN A 98 7.90 -7.63 7.10
CA ASN A 98 8.55 -6.83 6.07
C ASN A 98 9.85 -7.51 5.64
N VAL A 99 10.03 -7.72 4.33
CA VAL A 99 11.23 -8.32 3.75
C VAL A 99 12.19 -7.26 3.24
N ILE A 100 11.67 -6.29 2.46
CA ILE A 100 12.48 -5.21 1.90
C ILE A 100 11.67 -3.92 1.79
N LYS A 101 12.35 -2.79 2.00
CA LYS A 101 11.86 -1.44 1.72
C LYS A 101 12.92 -0.69 0.93
N GLU A 102 12.51 -0.12 -0.19
CA GLU A 102 13.35 0.78 -1.00
C GLU A 102 12.62 2.11 -1.17
N ASP A 103 13.28 3.18 -0.78
CA ASP A 103 12.74 4.53 -0.84
C ASP A 103 13.33 5.32 -1.99
N PHE A 104 12.45 6.04 -2.70
CA PHE A 104 12.82 6.90 -3.81
C PHE A 104 12.35 8.32 -3.54
N LYS A 105 13.28 9.25 -3.53
CA LYS A 105 12.99 10.68 -3.44
C LYS A 105 12.59 11.20 -4.80
N CYS A 106 11.35 11.62 -4.91
CA CYS A 106 10.75 12.09 -6.15
C CYS A 106 10.04 13.42 -5.93
N ASN A 107 9.51 13.99 -7.00
CA ASN A 107 8.73 15.21 -6.96
C ASN A 107 7.47 15.01 -7.83
N PRO A 108 6.26 15.34 -7.37
CA PRO A 108 5.93 16.07 -6.13
C PRO A 108 5.86 15.20 -4.86
N ILE A 109 5.96 13.87 -5.00
CA ILE A 109 5.78 12.93 -3.89
C ILE A 109 6.86 11.85 -3.92
N ASP A 110 7.27 11.36 -2.75
CA ASP A 110 8.20 10.25 -2.62
C ASP A 110 7.48 8.90 -2.73
N VAL A 111 8.23 7.87 -3.09
CA VAL A 111 7.70 6.52 -3.29
C VAL A 111 8.49 5.53 -2.45
N ARG A 112 7.79 4.63 -1.76
CA ARG A 112 8.37 3.48 -1.10
C ARG A 112 7.91 2.20 -1.79
N PHE A 113 8.85 1.43 -2.31
CA PHE A 113 8.62 0.06 -2.74
C PHE A 113 8.82 -0.88 -1.56
N SER A 114 7.84 -1.73 -1.26
CA SER A 114 7.92 -2.72 -0.19
C SER A 114 7.55 -4.09 -0.68
N VAL A 115 8.25 -5.10 -0.17
CA VAL A 115 7.87 -6.50 -0.26
C VAL A 115 7.73 -7.05 1.15
N SER A 116 6.60 -7.66 1.43
CA SER A 116 6.28 -8.27 2.73
C SER A 116 5.77 -9.69 2.53
N ARG A 117 5.81 -10.49 3.59
CA ARG A 117 5.08 -11.75 3.67
C ARG A 117 3.88 -11.55 4.58
N GLU A 118 2.68 -11.84 4.09
CA GLU A 118 1.46 -11.88 4.87
C GLU A 118 1.03 -13.34 5.04
N ILE A 119 1.45 -13.94 6.14
CA ILE A 119 1.24 -15.35 6.39
C ILE A 119 -0.03 -15.55 7.23
N PRO A 120 -1.07 -16.23 6.70
CA PRO A 120 -2.23 -16.60 7.50
C PRO A 120 -1.80 -17.32 8.77
N THR A 121 -2.32 -16.91 9.90
CA THR A 121 -1.91 -17.44 11.20
C THR A 121 -3.09 -17.63 12.13
N PHE A 122 -2.85 -18.29 13.26
CA PHE A 122 -3.82 -18.60 14.28
C PHE A 122 -3.19 -18.34 15.66
N GLY A 123 -4.00 -18.32 16.67
CA GLY A 123 -3.58 -18.19 18.05
C GLY A 123 -4.21 -17.02 18.76
N GLU A 124 -3.90 -16.91 20.05
CA GLU A 124 -4.35 -15.82 20.89
C GLU A 124 -3.19 -14.89 21.17
N TYR A 125 -3.38 -13.62 20.85
CA TYR A 125 -2.40 -12.56 21.08
C TYR A 125 -3.09 -11.37 21.74
N GLU A 126 -2.41 -10.74 22.70
CA GLU A 126 -2.85 -9.44 23.21
C GLU A 126 -2.68 -8.37 22.14
N MET A 127 -3.72 -7.59 21.90
CA MET A 127 -3.68 -6.51 20.93
C MET A 127 -3.24 -5.22 21.60
N ASP A 128 -2.18 -4.60 21.07
CA ASP A 128 -1.56 -3.40 21.63
C ASP A 128 -2.29 -2.13 21.22
N ARG A 129 -2.90 -2.15 20.02
CA ARG A 129 -3.57 -0.98 19.44
C ARG A 129 -4.62 -1.38 18.41
N LYS A 130 -5.52 -0.44 18.13
CA LYS A 130 -6.60 -0.59 17.17
C LYS A 130 -6.64 0.62 16.25
N ARG A 131 -6.87 0.35 14.95
CA ARG A 131 -7.17 1.39 13.98
C ARG A 131 -8.42 1.04 13.19
N ASN A 132 -9.20 2.07 12.83
CA ASN A 132 -10.29 1.94 11.87
C ASN A 132 -9.79 2.34 10.50
N LYS A 133 -10.05 1.51 9.49
CA LYS A 133 -9.64 1.76 8.11
C LYS A 133 -10.83 1.76 7.18
N THR A 134 -11.04 2.89 6.51
CA THR A 134 -11.96 3.00 5.36
C THR A 134 -11.12 2.95 4.10
N ARG A 135 -11.39 1.98 3.21
CA ARG A 135 -10.60 1.77 2.01
C ARG A 135 -11.47 1.76 0.76
N HIS A 136 -11.00 2.46 -0.28
CA HIS A 136 -11.53 2.38 -1.62
C HIS A 136 -10.46 1.77 -2.53
N SER A 137 -10.77 0.64 -3.18
CA SER A 137 -9.84 -0.08 -4.03
C SER A 137 -10.29 -0.01 -5.48
N PHE A 138 -9.41 0.45 -6.35
CA PHE A 138 -9.60 0.58 -7.79
C PHE A 138 -8.72 -0.43 -8.50
N VAL A 139 -9.34 -1.47 -9.09
CA VAL A 139 -8.62 -2.62 -9.63
C VAL A 139 -8.65 -2.64 -11.15
N ARG A 140 -7.49 -2.84 -11.75
CA ARG A 140 -7.32 -3.08 -13.19
C ARG A 140 -6.01 -3.80 -13.45
N LYS A 141 -6.04 -4.84 -14.30
CA LYS A 141 -4.86 -5.53 -14.83
C LYS A 141 -3.85 -5.93 -13.75
N ASN A 142 -4.27 -6.71 -12.78
CA ASN A 142 -3.42 -7.19 -11.69
C ASN A 142 -2.83 -6.09 -10.80
N MET A 143 -3.46 -4.94 -10.77
CA MET A 143 -3.06 -3.80 -9.98
C MET A 143 -4.26 -3.24 -9.21
N SER A 144 -4.07 -2.89 -7.96
CA SER A 144 -5.05 -2.16 -7.15
C SER A 144 -4.46 -0.84 -6.69
N ILE A 145 -5.21 0.24 -6.83
CA ILE A 145 -4.91 1.51 -6.16
C ILE A 145 -5.81 1.57 -4.94
N ASP A 146 -5.20 1.58 -3.77
CA ASP A 146 -5.90 1.56 -2.49
C ASP A 146 -5.82 2.93 -1.82
N MET A 147 -6.99 3.55 -1.68
CA MET A 147 -7.20 4.83 -1.03
C MET A 147 -7.72 4.59 0.37
N THR A 148 -6.90 4.82 1.39
CA THR A 148 -7.23 4.47 2.77
C THR A 148 -7.27 5.70 3.68
N ILE A 149 -8.32 5.79 4.49
CA ILE A 149 -8.37 6.67 5.66
C ILE A 149 -8.17 5.77 6.87
N SER A 150 -7.08 5.97 7.60
CA SER A 150 -6.74 5.21 8.80
C SER A 150 -6.81 6.11 10.03
N SER A 151 -7.58 5.73 11.03
CA SER A 151 -7.73 6.51 12.27
C SER A 151 -7.69 5.62 13.50
N GLY A 152 -7.29 6.17 14.64
CA GLY A 152 -7.21 5.49 15.91
C GLY A 152 -5.84 5.61 16.58
N ASP A 153 -5.42 4.55 17.28
CA ASP A 153 -4.15 4.53 18.00
C ASP A 153 -2.96 4.69 17.07
N SER A 154 -2.05 5.58 17.41
CA SER A 154 -0.81 5.80 16.67
C SER A 154 0.38 5.11 17.34
N VAL A 155 1.41 4.82 16.54
CA VAL A 155 2.71 4.33 17.01
C VAL A 155 3.75 5.39 16.78
N ASP A 156 4.49 5.75 17.82
CA ASP A 156 5.52 6.80 17.74
C ASP A 156 6.62 6.51 16.73
N MET A 157 6.81 5.22 16.37
CA MET A 157 7.89 4.78 15.48
C MET A 157 7.55 4.80 13.98
N ASP A 158 6.27 4.89 13.61
CA ASP A 158 5.80 4.74 12.22
C ASP A 158 5.21 6.02 11.62
N SER A 159 5.33 7.17 12.24
CA SER A 159 4.71 8.44 11.79
C SER A 159 3.21 8.32 11.47
N GLU A 160 2.54 7.29 11.99
CA GLU A 160 1.10 7.17 11.83
C GLU A 160 0.41 8.17 12.74
N GLU A 161 -0.17 9.19 12.14
CA GLU A 161 -0.97 10.17 12.84
C GLU A 161 -2.29 9.57 13.30
N GLU A 162 -2.97 10.23 14.25
CA GLU A 162 -4.29 9.84 14.74
C GLU A 162 -5.31 9.65 13.60
N CYS A 163 -5.19 10.47 12.54
CA CYS A 163 -5.93 10.30 11.30
C CYS A 163 -4.98 10.47 10.11
N SER A 164 -4.88 9.45 9.26
CA SER A 164 -3.93 9.38 8.16
C SER A 164 -4.64 9.08 6.85
N TYR A 165 -4.30 9.84 5.81
CA TYR A 165 -4.84 9.71 4.44
C TYR A 165 -3.77 9.12 3.54
N GLN A 166 -3.92 7.84 3.17
CA GLN A 166 -2.88 7.03 2.54
C GLN A 166 -3.28 6.58 1.14
N ILE A 167 -2.28 6.49 0.26
CA ILE A 167 -2.43 5.95 -1.10
C ILE A 167 -1.34 4.91 -1.34
N GLU A 168 -1.78 3.72 -1.76
CA GLU A 168 -0.91 2.60 -2.09
C GLU A 168 -1.27 2.06 -3.48
N LEU A 169 -0.28 1.54 -4.18
CA LEU A 169 -0.46 0.74 -5.38
C LEU A 169 0.04 -0.66 -5.08
N GLU A 170 -0.85 -1.65 -5.16
CA GLU A 170 -0.54 -3.05 -4.88
C GLU A 170 -0.57 -3.88 -6.16
N ILE A 171 0.36 -4.82 -6.30
CA ILE A 171 0.26 -5.88 -7.29
C ILE A 171 -0.61 -6.98 -6.70
N VAL A 172 -1.81 -7.17 -7.25
CA VAL A 172 -2.82 -8.07 -6.69
C VAL A 172 -2.32 -9.50 -6.59
N ASN A 173 -1.69 -9.99 -7.67
CA ASN A 173 -1.07 -11.31 -7.69
C ASN A 173 0.31 -11.22 -8.34
N PRO A 174 1.39 -11.10 -7.54
CA PRO A 174 2.76 -11.01 -8.07
C PRO A 174 3.16 -12.20 -8.96
N GLN A 175 2.64 -13.39 -8.69
CA GLN A 175 2.94 -14.60 -9.46
C GLN A 175 2.39 -14.56 -10.90
N GLU A 176 1.36 -13.76 -11.15
CA GLU A 176 0.74 -13.61 -12.47
C GLU A 176 1.41 -12.54 -13.34
N VAL A 177 2.42 -11.84 -12.86
CA VAL A 177 3.22 -10.92 -13.68
C VAL A 177 4.12 -11.74 -14.59
N LYS A 178 3.78 -11.77 -15.88
CA LYS A 178 4.35 -12.72 -16.87
C LYS A 178 5.69 -12.30 -17.41
N ASN A 179 5.92 -11.00 -17.55
CA ASN A 179 7.11 -10.48 -18.20
C ASN A 179 7.50 -9.09 -17.67
N ASP A 180 8.65 -8.61 -18.12
CA ASP A 180 9.22 -7.34 -17.71
C ASP A 180 8.34 -6.15 -18.12
N ASP A 181 7.67 -6.22 -19.26
CA ASP A 181 6.80 -5.15 -19.77
C ASP A 181 5.58 -4.97 -18.88
N GLU A 182 4.98 -6.06 -18.40
CA GLU A 182 3.86 -5.98 -17.44
C GLU A 182 4.30 -5.32 -16.14
N PHE A 183 5.46 -5.72 -15.61
CA PHE A 183 5.99 -5.12 -14.39
C PHE A 183 6.30 -3.64 -14.57
N TYR A 184 6.95 -3.28 -15.68
CA TYR A 184 7.22 -1.88 -16.00
C TYR A 184 5.94 -1.05 -16.11
N ASN A 185 4.91 -1.58 -16.76
CA ASN A 185 3.63 -0.90 -16.91
C ASN A 185 2.93 -0.66 -15.56
N ILE A 186 3.04 -1.61 -14.63
CA ILE A 186 2.51 -1.43 -13.27
C ILE A 186 3.25 -0.31 -12.55
N ILE A 187 4.58 -0.31 -12.57
CA ILE A 187 5.39 0.75 -11.97
C ILE A 187 5.09 2.10 -12.61
N HIS A 188 4.91 2.14 -13.92
CA HIS A 188 4.60 3.37 -14.67
C HIS A 188 3.26 3.99 -14.23
N LYS A 189 2.32 3.22 -13.70
CA LYS A 189 1.04 3.74 -13.21
C LYS A 189 1.19 4.73 -12.07
N ILE A 190 2.27 4.67 -11.31
CA ILE A 190 2.59 5.69 -10.32
C ILE A 190 2.74 7.07 -10.97
N SER A 191 3.40 7.14 -12.11
CA SER A 191 3.55 8.40 -12.84
C SER A 191 2.20 8.98 -13.25
N ASP A 192 1.28 8.15 -13.71
CA ASP A 192 -0.07 8.57 -14.06
C ASP A 192 -0.85 9.06 -12.83
N LEU A 193 -0.73 8.33 -11.72
CA LEU A 193 -1.37 8.67 -10.45
C LEU A 193 -0.87 10.02 -9.91
N VAL A 194 0.42 10.25 -9.95
CA VAL A 194 1.05 11.48 -9.46
C VAL A 194 0.65 12.71 -10.27
N LYS A 195 0.26 12.58 -11.52
CA LYS A 195 -0.25 13.69 -12.33
C LYS A 195 -1.57 14.28 -11.81
N ILE A 196 -2.26 13.55 -10.94
CA ILE A 196 -3.51 14.02 -10.32
C ILE A 196 -3.23 14.90 -9.07
N PHE A 197 -2.03 14.83 -8.50
CA PHE A 197 -1.64 15.58 -7.30
C PHE A 197 -1.68 17.11 -7.47
#